data_dd7044cb5f5f24c05f1bf434c4da4ee2
#
_entry.id   dd7044cb5f5f24c05f1bf434c4da4ee2
#
_cell.length_a   1.000
_cell.length_b   1.000
_cell.length_c   1.000
_cell.angle_alpha   90.00
_cell.angle_beta   90.00
_cell.angle_gamma   90.00
#
_symmetry.space_group_name_H-M   'P 1'
#
loop_
_entity.id
_entity.type
_entity.pdbx_description
1 polymer ?
#
loop_
_entity_poly.entity_id
_entity_poly.type
_entity_poly.pdbx_seq_one_letter_code
_entity_poly.pdbx_strand_id
1 'polypeptide(L)'
;MLKNFFKFGKKKKGKEEQKSELENQLDKEIQESEDEIQKIKKETEKEIKKAADEILKKDNKISENSKVENGNVESKLDESNFEEREKTKKKPKLKPLKDRLATPKKGFFGKLKEALLGKTIDDDLYEELEELLIQSDIGMNMTMQLVEELEKSVSRKKLKTSEQIYDELKELLKAKLVYSDESNTKLKLQDGKLNILLIVGVNGVGKTTSIGKIAKKLKDSGKKVIIGAGDTFRAAAIEQVEEWGKRTGVEVIKQAHGSDPAAVIFDTVKTAKNRGFDVAILDTAGRLHNKRDLMKELEKINKIIREQSGETDFETLLVIDSTTGQNGLEQARIFNEIVDLTGIILTKFDGTAKGGIIFPITEELKKPIKFIGVGEGIEDLREFDTKEFVEAMFD
;
A
#
# COMPACT_ATOMS: atom_id res chain seq x y z
N MET A 1 69.13 -11.10 1.09
CA MET A 1 67.87 -10.80 0.36
C MET A 1 67.00 -12.03 0.05
N LEU A 2 67.52 -13.23 -0.10
CA LEU A 2 66.72 -14.44 -0.45
C LEU A 2 65.83 -15.02 0.67
N LYS A 3 66.10 -14.77 1.95
CA LYS A 3 65.28 -15.28 3.08
C LYS A 3 63.94 -14.59 3.27
N ASN A 4 63.74 -13.38 2.76
CA ASN A 4 62.48 -12.65 2.85
C ASN A 4 61.48 -13.02 1.74
N PHE A 5 61.95 -13.51 0.61
CA PHE A 5 61.10 -13.95 -0.50
C PHE A 5 60.37 -15.27 -0.18
N PHE A 6 61.00 -16.18 0.56
CA PHE A 6 60.40 -17.46 0.98
C PHE A 6 59.31 -17.29 2.09
N LYS A 7 59.41 -16.25 2.92
CA LYS A 7 58.36 -15.94 3.93
C LYS A 7 57.11 -15.33 3.31
N PHE A 8 57.23 -14.57 2.22
CA PHE A 8 56.09 -13.97 1.52
C PHE A 8 55.29 -14.99 0.70
N GLY A 9 55.97 -15.98 0.09
CA GLY A 9 55.33 -17.07 -0.66
C GLY A 9 54.50 -18.02 0.22
N LYS A 10 54.98 -18.34 1.45
CA LYS A 10 54.22 -19.17 2.41
C LYS A 10 52.97 -18.47 2.99
N LYS A 11 53.00 -17.13 3.19
CA LYS A 11 51.84 -16.36 3.66
C LYS A 11 50.79 -16.21 2.56
N LYS A 12 51.16 -16.20 1.28
CA LYS A 12 50.19 -16.16 0.18
C LYS A 12 49.49 -17.50 -0.04
N LYS A 13 50.21 -18.63 0.01
CA LYS A 13 49.63 -19.97 -0.08
C LYS A 13 48.68 -20.28 1.04
N GLY A 14 48.96 -19.95 2.29
CA GLY A 14 48.04 -20.17 3.42
C GLY A 14 46.77 -19.32 3.37
N LYS A 15 46.81 -18.15 2.70
CA LYS A 15 45.59 -17.34 2.51
C LYS A 15 44.70 -17.87 1.36
N GLU A 16 45.32 -18.45 0.32
CA GLU A 16 44.58 -19.07 -0.79
C GLU A 16 43.94 -20.40 -0.36
N GLU A 17 44.60 -21.20 0.47
CA GLU A 17 44.06 -22.43 1.05
C GLU A 17 42.90 -22.12 2.02
N GLN A 18 43.02 -21.12 2.91
CA GLN A 18 41.92 -20.69 3.79
C GLN A 18 40.73 -20.13 3.00
N LYS A 19 40.97 -19.43 1.89
CA LYS A 19 39.86 -18.90 1.06
C LYS A 19 39.12 -20.05 0.35
N SER A 20 39.85 -21.05 -0.16
CA SER A 20 39.25 -22.22 -0.78
C SER A 20 38.46 -23.10 0.21
N GLU A 21 38.93 -23.24 1.45
CA GLU A 21 38.20 -23.94 2.50
C GLU A 21 36.89 -23.21 2.89
N LEU A 22 36.93 -21.86 2.96
CA LEU A 22 35.78 -21.04 3.27
C LEU A 22 34.73 -21.08 2.13
N GLU A 23 35.17 -21.04 0.88
CA GLU A 23 34.32 -21.19 -0.31
C GLU A 23 33.62 -22.55 -0.32
N ASN A 24 34.36 -23.62 -0.04
CA ASN A 24 33.78 -24.98 0.04
C ASN A 24 32.79 -25.16 1.22
N GLN A 25 33.03 -24.50 2.35
CA GLN A 25 32.05 -24.47 3.46
C GLN A 25 30.79 -23.74 3.10
N LEU A 26 30.92 -22.57 2.46
CA LEU A 26 29.77 -21.76 2.02
C LEU A 26 28.92 -22.50 1.00
N ASP A 27 29.55 -23.16 0.02
CA ASP A 27 28.82 -23.94 -0.99
C ASP A 27 28.06 -25.11 -0.36
N LYS A 28 28.62 -25.71 0.70
CA LYS A 28 27.94 -26.79 1.43
C LYS A 28 26.72 -26.29 2.22
N GLU A 29 26.84 -25.14 2.89
CA GLU A 29 25.73 -24.51 3.61
C GLU A 29 24.62 -24.06 2.65
N ILE A 30 24.97 -23.56 1.47
CA ILE A 30 24.00 -23.20 0.41
C ILE A 30 23.24 -24.45 -0.05
N GLN A 31 23.95 -25.55 -0.32
CA GLN A 31 23.35 -26.78 -0.78
C GLN A 31 22.39 -27.39 0.28
N GLU A 32 22.79 -27.39 1.55
CA GLU A 32 21.94 -27.85 2.66
C GLU A 32 20.67 -26.99 2.79
N SER A 33 20.80 -25.67 2.61
CA SER A 33 19.68 -24.74 2.63
C SER A 33 18.72 -24.94 1.45
N GLU A 34 19.25 -25.21 0.24
CA GLU A 34 18.43 -25.51 -0.95
C GLU A 34 17.65 -26.81 -0.79
N ASP A 35 18.28 -27.85 -0.21
CA ASP A 35 17.62 -29.12 0.06
C ASP A 35 16.49 -28.99 1.10
N GLU A 36 16.70 -28.15 2.13
CA GLU A 36 15.68 -27.87 3.14
C GLU A 36 14.48 -27.09 2.55
N ILE A 37 14.76 -26.10 1.70
CA ILE A 37 13.73 -25.36 0.96
C ILE A 37 12.92 -26.29 0.04
N GLN A 38 13.57 -27.24 -0.63
CA GLN A 38 12.87 -28.21 -1.47
C GLN A 38 11.97 -29.14 -0.66
N LYS A 39 12.40 -29.53 0.54
CA LYS A 39 11.61 -30.36 1.45
C LYS A 39 10.36 -29.62 1.93
N ILE A 40 10.52 -28.36 2.35
CA ILE A 40 9.40 -27.50 2.78
C ILE A 40 8.40 -27.31 1.62
N LYS A 41 8.87 -27.06 0.39
CA LYS A 41 7.99 -26.92 -0.78
C LYS A 41 7.14 -28.18 -1.01
N LYS A 42 7.73 -29.36 -0.93
CA LYS A 42 7.01 -30.63 -1.12
C LYS A 42 5.98 -30.90 -0.01
N GLU A 43 6.27 -30.52 1.22
CA GLU A 43 5.34 -30.64 2.33
C GLU A 43 4.16 -29.66 2.17
N THR A 44 4.45 -28.42 1.82
CA THR A 44 3.43 -27.38 1.57
C THR A 44 2.51 -27.75 0.40
N GLU A 45 3.05 -28.31 -0.70
CA GLU A 45 2.23 -28.78 -1.83
C GLU A 45 1.29 -29.95 -1.43
N LYS A 46 1.74 -30.84 -0.55
CA LYS A 46 0.89 -31.92 -0.03
C LYS A 46 -0.25 -31.39 0.84
N GLU A 47 0.03 -30.40 1.69
CA GLU A 47 -0.99 -29.78 2.55
C GLU A 47 -2.02 -29.01 1.73
N ILE A 48 -1.57 -28.24 0.72
CA ILE A 48 -2.47 -27.52 -0.22
C ILE A 48 -3.36 -28.51 -0.96
N LYS A 49 -2.81 -29.62 -1.45
CA LYS A 49 -3.60 -30.64 -2.15
C LYS A 49 -4.64 -31.30 -1.24
N LYS A 50 -4.28 -31.56 0.02
CA LYS A 50 -5.20 -32.12 1.02
C LYS A 50 -6.33 -31.14 1.34
N ALA A 51 -6.01 -29.85 1.51
CA ALA A 51 -7.01 -28.81 1.74
C ALA A 51 -7.95 -28.63 0.54
N ALA A 52 -7.43 -28.68 -0.69
CA ALA A 52 -8.23 -28.61 -1.91
C ALA A 52 -9.22 -29.81 -2.03
N ASP A 53 -8.76 -31.02 -1.72
CA ASP A 53 -9.62 -32.23 -1.72
C ASP A 53 -10.72 -32.15 -0.63
N GLU A 54 -10.44 -31.54 0.52
CA GLU A 54 -11.44 -31.32 1.57
C GLU A 54 -12.50 -30.27 1.16
N ILE A 55 -12.10 -29.20 0.45
CA ILE A 55 -13.02 -28.20 -0.08
C ILE A 55 -13.94 -28.82 -1.15
N LEU A 56 -13.38 -29.57 -2.09
CA LEU A 56 -14.16 -30.27 -3.14
C LEU A 56 -15.18 -31.27 -2.56
N LYS A 57 -14.85 -31.94 -1.46
CA LYS A 57 -15.79 -32.82 -0.74
C LYS A 57 -16.91 -32.07 -0.04
N LYS A 58 -16.66 -30.82 0.42
CA LYS A 58 -17.69 -29.95 1.01
C LYS A 58 -18.64 -29.39 -0.05
N ASP A 59 -18.11 -28.97 -1.19
CA ASP A 59 -18.92 -28.43 -2.29
C ASP A 59 -19.83 -29.49 -2.92
N ASN A 60 -19.38 -30.73 -3.04
CA ASN A 60 -20.23 -31.86 -3.49
C ASN A 60 -21.35 -32.17 -2.50
N LYS A 61 -21.16 -32.02 -1.19
CA LYS A 61 -22.23 -32.18 -0.19
C LYS A 61 -23.26 -31.06 -0.23
N ILE A 62 -22.87 -29.84 -0.64
CA ILE A 62 -23.79 -28.69 -0.78
C ILE A 62 -24.63 -28.83 -2.05
N SER A 63 -24.07 -29.39 -3.13
CA SER A 63 -24.77 -29.61 -4.39
C SER A 63 -25.80 -30.78 -4.34
N GLU A 64 -25.62 -31.75 -3.46
CA GLU A 64 -26.61 -32.81 -3.24
C GLU A 64 -27.82 -32.38 -2.41
N ASN A 65 -27.65 -31.41 -1.48
CA ASN A 65 -28.75 -30.87 -0.67
C ASN A 65 -29.59 -29.80 -1.39
N SER A 66 -29.19 -29.28 -2.56
CA SER A 66 -29.92 -28.28 -3.33
C SER A 66 -30.85 -28.84 -4.42
N LYS A 67 -30.99 -30.18 -4.53
CA LYS A 67 -31.84 -30.84 -5.53
C LYS A 67 -33.25 -31.23 -5.07
N VAL A 68 -33.68 -30.83 -3.88
CA VAL A 68 -34.96 -31.28 -3.31
C VAL A 68 -36.00 -30.16 -3.10
N GLU A 69 -35.83 -28.96 -3.66
CA GLU A 69 -36.91 -27.96 -3.65
C GLU A 69 -36.96 -27.20 -4.98
N ASN A 70 -37.55 -27.79 -6.02
CA ASN A 70 -38.09 -27.09 -7.16
C ASN A 70 -39.53 -27.59 -7.44
N GLY A 71 -40.48 -26.96 -6.78
CA GLY A 71 -41.89 -27.03 -7.10
C GLY A 71 -42.38 -25.63 -7.45
N ASN A 72 -42.78 -25.46 -8.70
CA ASN A 72 -43.70 -24.46 -9.30
C ASN A 72 -44.04 -23.21 -8.49
N VAL A 73 -43.59 -22.03 -8.95
CA VAL A 73 -44.46 -20.81 -8.96
C VAL A 73 -44.20 -20.00 -10.23
N GLU A 74 -45.05 -20.15 -11.23
CA GLU A 74 -45.33 -19.10 -12.22
C GLU A 74 -46.14 -17.99 -11.56
N SER A 75 -45.66 -16.74 -11.57
CA SER A 75 -46.56 -15.59 -11.41
C SER A 75 -45.92 -14.31 -11.99
N LYS A 76 -46.51 -13.87 -13.09
CA LYS A 76 -46.83 -12.49 -13.53
C LYS A 76 -45.86 -11.38 -13.09
N LEU A 77 -45.09 -10.91 -14.09
CA LEU A 77 -44.37 -9.63 -14.09
C LEU A 77 -45.37 -8.45 -14.08
N ASP A 78 -45.32 -7.65 -13.04
CA ASP A 78 -46.03 -6.38 -12.93
C ASP A 78 -45.02 -5.25 -13.15
N GLU A 79 -45.15 -4.57 -14.31
CA GLU A 79 -44.17 -3.54 -14.79
C GLU A 79 -44.33 -2.16 -14.09
N SER A 80 -45.22 -2.03 -13.10
CA SER A 80 -45.58 -0.72 -12.52
C SER A 80 -44.78 -0.27 -11.30
N ASN A 81 -43.74 -1.01 -10.88
CA ASN A 81 -42.96 -0.73 -9.65
C ASN A 81 -41.50 -0.34 -9.85
N PHE A 82 -41.07 0.00 -11.06
CA PHE A 82 -39.67 0.34 -11.35
C PHE A 82 -39.30 1.81 -11.11
N GLU A 83 -40.27 2.73 -11.15
CA GLU A 83 -40.00 4.18 -11.05
C GLU A 83 -39.91 4.77 -9.64
N GLU A 84 -40.36 4.05 -8.61
CA GLU A 84 -40.34 4.56 -7.21
C GLU A 84 -39.15 4.11 -6.34
N ARG A 85 -38.30 3.22 -6.81
CA ARG A 85 -37.14 2.71 -6.04
C ARG A 85 -35.83 3.50 -6.15
N GLU A 86 -35.79 4.54 -6.98
CA GLU A 86 -34.55 5.35 -7.16
C GLU A 86 -34.41 6.53 -6.19
N LYS A 87 -35.39 6.87 -5.37
CA LYS A 87 -35.37 8.10 -4.55
C LYS A 87 -34.95 7.98 -3.10
N THR A 88 -34.56 6.82 -2.59
CA THR A 88 -34.15 6.69 -1.17
C THR A 88 -32.99 5.70 -0.93
N LYS A 89 -31.95 5.69 -1.75
CA LYS A 89 -30.66 5.10 -1.31
C LYS A 89 -29.92 6.13 -0.48
N LYS A 90 -30.22 6.24 0.82
CA LYS A 90 -29.33 6.87 1.80
C LYS A 90 -27.97 6.18 1.66
N LYS A 91 -26.92 6.93 1.25
CA LYS A 91 -25.54 6.45 1.30
C LYS A 91 -25.31 5.83 2.67
N PRO A 92 -24.77 4.60 2.77
CA PRO A 92 -24.46 4.03 4.08
C PRO A 92 -23.54 5.04 4.80
N LYS A 93 -23.91 5.44 6.02
CA LYS A 93 -23.06 6.31 6.84
C LYS A 93 -21.78 5.53 7.10
N LEU A 94 -20.67 5.96 6.51
CA LEU A 94 -19.34 5.45 6.80
C LEU A 94 -19.13 5.53 8.32
N LYS A 95 -18.68 4.43 8.93
CA LYS A 95 -18.30 4.45 10.35
C LYS A 95 -17.15 5.47 10.51
N PRO A 96 -17.10 6.25 11.60
CA PRO A 96 -15.99 7.17 11.86
C PRO A 96 -14.63 6.47 11.70
N LEU A 97 -13.59 7.20 11.29
CA LEU A 97 -12.24 6.66 11.12
C LEU A 97 -11.73 6.06 12.45
N LYS A 98 -12.05 6.72 13.56
CA LYS A 98 -11.79 6.26 14.93
C LYS A 98 -12.28 4.82 15.22
N ASP A 99 -13.46 4.44 14.71
CA ASP A 99 -14.02 3.10 14.94
C ASP A 99 -13.33 2.03 14.09
N ARG A 100 -12.68 2.43 13.00
CA ARG A 100 -11.93 1.56 12.10
C ARG A 100 -10.46 1.42 12.51
N LEU A 101 -9.92 2.44 13.14
CA LEU A 101 -8.63 2.42 13.80
C LEU A 101 -8.73 1.91 15.26
N ALA A 102 -9.75 1.12 15.58
CA ALA A 102 -10.12 0.69 16.94
C ALA A 102 -9.08 -0.18 17.67
N THR A 103 -8.01 -0.57 17.01
CA THR A 103 -6.80 -1.11 17.67
C THR A 103 -5.92 -0.03 18.36
N PRO A 104 -6.06 1.28 18.10
CA PRO A 104 -5.22 2.32 18.72
C PRO A 104 -5.35 2.48 20.24
N LYS A 105 -6.45 2.07 20.87
CA LYS A 105 -6.55 2.15 22.36
C LYS A 105 -5.52 1.30 23.09
N LYS A 106 -4.92 0.32 22.43
CA LYS A 106 -3.75 -0.44 22.87
C LYS A 106 -2.51 -0.18 21.99
N GLY A 107 -2.64 0.66 20.96
CA GLY A 107 -1.60 1.02 20.04
C GLY A 107 -0.62 2.04 20.64
N PHE A 108 0.29 2.47 19.78
CA PHE A 108 1.35 3.40 20.13
C PHE A 108 0.87 4.68 20.82
N PHE A 109 -0.15 5.37 20.28
CA PHE A 109 -0.62 6.64 20.84
C PHE A 109 -1.33 6.49 22.19
N GLY A 110 -1.95 5.33 22.46
CA GLY A 110 -2.44 4.99 23.80
C GLY A 110 -1.31 4.86 24.80
N LYS A 111 -0.22 4.16 24.44
CA LYS A 111 0.99 4.05 25.26
C LYS A 111 1.67 5.41 25.45
N LEU A 112 1.74 6.22 24.40
CA LEU A 112 2.28 7.57 24.46
C LEU A 112 1.50 8.44 25.45
N LYS A 113 0.18 8.35 25.42
CA LYS A 113 -0.67 9.05 26.39
C LYS A 113 -0.45 8.57 27.82
N GLU A 114 -0.39 7.25 28.03
CA GLU A 114 -0.11 6.66 29.35
C GLU A 114 1.29 7.03 29.85
N ALA A 115 2.28 7.07 28.99
CA ALA A 115 3.65 7.45 29.33
C ALA A 115 3.77 8.93 29.73
N LEU A 116 3.01 9.82 29.11
CA LEU A 116 3.04 11.25 29.38
C LEU A 116 2.20 11.65 30.59
N LEU A 117 0.97 11.13 30.71
CA LEU A 117 0.02 11.61 31.70
C LEU A 117 0.49 11.37 33.15
N GLY A 118 0.51 12.43 33.93
CA GLY A 118 0.84 12.41 35.37
C GLY A 118 2.33 12.40 35.68
N LYS A 119 3.22 12.53 34.68
CA LYS A 119 4.67 12.65 34.89
C LYS A 119 5.13 14.10 35.01
N THR A 120 6.27 14.29 35.69
CA THR A 120 7.00 15.55 35.69
C THR A 120 7.68 15.76 34.34
N ILE A 121 7.89 17.03 34.00
CA ILE A 121 8.60 17.41 32.78
C ILE A 121 10.09 17.46 33.11
N ASP A 122 10.77 16.38 32.81
CA ASP A 122 12.20 16.16 33.05
C ASP A 122 12.86 15.44 31.85
N ASP A 123 14.15 15.25 31.93
CA ASP A 123 14.91 14.60 30.85
C ASP A 123 14.45 13.14 30.66
N ASP A 124 14.08 12.43 31.72
CA ASP A 124 13.59 11.05 31.68
C ASP A 124 12.31 10.94 30.83
N LEU A 125 11.43 11.95 30.86
CA LEU A 125 10.22 12.00 30.04
C LEU A 125 10.54 12.08 28.56
N TYR A 126 11.54 12.89 28.17
CA TYR A 126 11.93 13.02 26.76
C TYR A 126 12.61 11.75 26.25
N GLU A 127 13.44 11.08 27.06
CA GLU A 127 14.03 9.79 26.69
C GLU A 127 12.95 8.72 26.44
N GLU A 128 11.95 8.63 27.32
CA GLU A 128 10.83 7.69 27.14
C GLU A 128 9.99 8.03 25.89
N LEU A 129 9.80 9.31 25.59
CA LEU A 129 9.16 9.76 24.37
C LEU A 129 9.93 9.33 23.13
N GLU A 130 11.26 9.49 23.10
CA GLU A 130 12.10 9.04 22.01
C GLU A 130 11.95 7.55 21.75
N GLU A 131 12.03 6.73 22.80
CA GLU A 131 11.86 5.28 22.68
C GLU A 131 10.49 4.91 22.08
N LEU A 132 9.44 5.53 22.57
CA LEU A 132 8.09 5.28 22.08
C LEU A 132 7.91 5.72 20.62
N LEU A 133 8.42 6.89 20.23
CA LEU A 133 8.35 7.39 18.87
C LEU A 133 9.11 6.48 17.88
N ILE A 134 10.29 5.97 18.27
CA ILE A 134 11.05 5.01 17.46
C ILE A 134 10.30 3.68 17.33
N GLN A 135 9.72 3.16 18.42
CA GLN A 135 8.94 1.92 18.42
C GLN A 135 7.70 2.00 17.53
N SER A 136 7.21 3.21 17.23
CA SER A 136 6.04 3.45 16.38
C SER A 136 6.33 3.49 14.88
N ASP A 137 7.55 3.23 14.46
CA ASP A 137 8.05 3.38 13.08
C ASP A 137 8.16 4.85 12.58
N ILE A 138 8.18 5.84 13.47
CA ILE A 138 8.45 7.25 13.12
C ILE A 138 9.89 7.39 12.59
N GLY A 139 10.80 6.53 13.05
CA GLY A 139 12.20 6.53 12.65
C GLY A 139 13.04 7.53 13.47
N MET A 140 14.34 7.21 13.60
CA MET A 140 15.24 7.93 14.51
C MET A 140 15.39 9.43 14.16
N ASN A 141 15.61 9.75 12.89
CA ASN A 141 15.85 11.14 12.49
C ASN A 141 14.67 12.05 12.79
N MET A 142 13.46 11.60 12.48
CA MET A 142 12.26 12.36 12.75
C MET A 142 11.95 12.43 14.24
N THR A 143 12.21 11.35 14.99
CA THR A 143 12.05 11.33 16.45
C THR A 143 12.91 12.40 17.10
N MET A 144 14.21 12.46 16.78
CA MET A 144 15.12 13.47 17.32
C MET A 144 14.65 14.90 17.00
N GLN A 145 14.20 15.15 15.76
CA GLN A 145 13.66 16.45 15.38
C GLN A 145 12.40 16.83 16.16
N LEU A 146 11.47 15.87 16.31
CA LEU A 146 10.22 16.10 17.06
C LEU A 146 10.47 16.39 18.53
N VAL A 147 11.38 15.66 19.18
CA VAL A 147 11.69 15.88 20.58
C VAL A 147 12.39 17.23 20.77
N GLU A 148 13.36 17.58 19.93
CA GLU A 148 14.02 18.89 19.96
C GLU A 148 13.02 20.06 19.73
N GLU A 149 12.09 19.90 18.76
CA GLU A 149 11.04 20.89 18.52
C GLU A 149 10.08 21.01 19.70
N LEU A 150 9.75 19.88 20.35
CA LEU A 150 8.89 19.82 21.53
C LEU A 150 9.55 20.53 22.72
N GLU A 151 10.81 20.24 23.05
CA GLU A 151 11.57 20.90 24.12
C GLU A 151 11.61 22.43 23.92
N LYS A 152 11.94 22.87 22.70
CA LYS A 152 11.94 24.31 22.34
C LYS A 152 10.55 24.92 22.54
N SER A 153 9.50 24.19 22.17
CA SER A 153 8.12 24.67 22.31
C SER A 153 7.67 24.71 23.76
N VAL A 154 8.00 23.66 24.56
CA VAL A 154 7.74 23.62 26.01
C VAL A 154 8.38 24.82 26.71
N SER A 155 9.65 25.11 26.42
CA SER A 155 10.38 26.24 26.98
C SER A 155 9.78 27.58 26.55
N ARG A 156 9.51 27.76 25.25
CA ARG A 156 8.96 29.01 24.68
C ARG A 156 7.56 29.30 25.19
N LYS A 157 6.67 28.31 25.21
CA LYS A 157 5.27 28.44 25.62
C LYS A 157 5.09 28.30 27.13
N LYS A 158 6.16 27.98 27.89
CA LYS A 158 6.17 27.76 29.32
C LYS A 158 5.12 26.71 29.75
N LEU A 159 5.07 25.59 29.01
CA LEU A 159 4.17 24.49 29.32
C LEU A 159 4.59 23.83 30.66
N LYS A 160 3.62 23.47 31.48
CA LYS A 160 3.87 23.00 32.86
C LYS A 160 3.25 21.63 33.17
N THR A 161 2.34 21.17 32.32
CA THR A 161 1.65 19.90 32.54
C THR A 161 1.86 18.93 31.38
N SER A 162 1.83 17.65 31.69
CA SER A 162 1.98 16.58 30.71
C SER A 162 0.86 16.60 29.63
N GLU A 163 -0.34 17.05 29.99
CA GLU A 163 -1.43 17.24 29.03
C GLU A 163 -1.08 18.31 27.99
N GLN A 164 -0.47 19.42 28.43
CA GLN A 164 -0.03 20.48 27.52
C GLN A 164 1.07 19.98 26.56
N ILE A 165 1.98 19.13 27.03
CA ILE A 165 3.01 18.51 26.21
C ILE A 165 2.39 17.55 25.19
N TYR A 166 1.41 16.75 25.61
CA TYR A 166 0.69 15.84 24.72
C TYR A 166 -0.03 16.58 23.61
N ASP A 167 -0.72 17.66 23.93
CA ASP A 167 -1.39 18.52 22.93
C ASP A 167 -0.37 19.18 21.99
N GLU A 168 0.75 19.66 22.51
CA GLU A 168 1.82 20.24 21.69
C GLU A 168 2.43 19.21 20.72
N LEU A 169 2.71 18.01 21.19
CA LEU A 169 3.21 16.93 20.36
C LEU A 169 2.20 16.57 19.24
N LYS A 170 0.90 16.57 19.55
CA LYS A 170 -0.16 16.37 18.57
C LYS A 170 -0.11 17.44 17.47
N GLU A 171 0.06 18.72 17.83
CA GLU A 171 0.17 19.80 16.85
C GLU A 171 1.47 19.72 16.03
N LEU A 172 2.60 19.35 16.65
CA LEU A 172 3.86 19.13 15.92
C LEU A 172 3.74 17.97 14.91
N LEU A 173 3.17 16.84 15.31
CA LEU A 173 2.93 15.73 14.39
C LEU A 173 1.97 16.10 13.25
N LYS A 174 0.93 16.88 13.54
CA LYS A 174 0.03 17.38 12.51
C LYS A 174 0.76 18.30 11.52
N ALA A 175 1.67 19.14 12.00
CA ALA A 175 2.49 20.00 11.15
C ALA A 175 3.43 19.20 10.23
N LYS A 176 3.88 18.00 10.63
CA LYS A 176 4.69 17.12 9.76
C LYS A 176 3.89 16.53 8.57
N LEU A 177 2.57 16.58 8.60
CA LEU A 177 1.70 16.16 7.51
C LEU A 177 1.32 17.30 6.54
N VAL A 178 2.08 18.38 6.51
CA VAL A 178 1.82 19.59 5.73
C VAL A 178 1.57 19.34 4.24
N TYR A 179 2.23 18.34 3.67
CA TYR A 179 2.03 17.96 2.25
C TYR A 179 0.68 17.29 1.98
N SER A 180 -0.03 16.90 3.04
CA SER A 180 -1.35 16.24 2.99
C SER A 180 -2.46 17.19 3.49
N ASP A 181 -2.39 18.48 3.15
CA ASP A 181 -3.48 19.43 3.39
C ASP A 181 -4.69 19.13 2.49
N GLU A 182 -5.85 19.72 2.80
CA GLU A 182 -7.10 19.45 2.08
C GLU A 182 -7.01 19.74 0.57
N SER A 183 -6.15 20.67 0.16
CA SER A 183 -5.98 21.07 -1.25
C SER A 183 -5.23 20.01 -2.06
N ASN A 184 -4.38 19.22 -1.40
CA ASN A 184 -3.47 18.27 -2.03
C ASN A 184 -3.94 16.82 -1.90
N THR A 185 -4.79 16.48 -0.92
CA THR A 185 -5.22 15.09 -0.66
C THR A 185 -6.22 14.56 -1.68
N LYS A 186 -6.96 15.41 -2.37
CA LYS A 186 -7.92 14.99 -3.40
C LYS A 186 -7.22 14.63 -4.72
N LEU A 187 -7.83 13.71 -5.47
CA LEU A 187 -7.41 13.47 -6.85
C LEU A 187 -7.61 14.74 -7.70
N LYS A 188 -6.60 15.09 -8.48
CA LYS A 188 -6.65 16.24 -9.40
C LYS A 188 -7.34 15.84 -10.69
N LEU A 189 -8.66 15.70 -10.66
CA LEU A 189 -9.45 15.34 -11.84
C LEU A 189 -9.93 16.60 -12.55
N GLN A 190 -9.71 16.65 -13.87
CA GLN A 190 -10.17 17.72 -14.75
C GLN A 190 -11.46 17.29 -15.46
N ASP A 191 -12.53 18.09 -15.33
CA ASP A 191 -13.77 17.81 -16.04
C ASP A 191 -13.63 18.04 -17.53
N GLY A 192 -14.28 17.17 -18.33
CA GLY A 192 -14.25 17.25 -19.79
C GLY A 192 -12.95 16.77 -20.43
N LYS A 193 -12.01 16.23 -19.67
CA LYS A 193 -10.76 15.60 -20.14
C LYS A 193 -10.62 14.20 -19.61
N LEU A 194 -9.88 13.35 -20.32
CA LEU A 194 -9.46 12.05 -19.83
C LEU A 194 -8.41 12.24 -18.73
N ASN A 195 -8.70 11.77 -17.53
CA ASN A 195 -7.77 11.72 -16.40
C ASN A 195 -7.12 10.35 -16.34
N ILE A 196 -5.82 10.29 -16.08
CA ILE A 196 -5.08 9.03 -16.00
C ILE A 196 -4.51 8.90 -14.59
N LEU A 197 -4.76 7.75 -13.96
CA LEU A 197 -4.22 7.37 -12.67
C LEU A 197 -3.30 6.17 -12.86
N LEU A 198 -2.01 6.35 -12.76
CA LEU A 198 -1.00 5.29 -12.79
C LEU A 198 -0.77 4.80 -11.35
N ILE A 199 -1.00 3.51 -11.09
CA ILE A 199 -0.86 2.92 -9.75
C ILE A 199 0.41 2.08 -9.72
N VAL A 200 1.36 2.49 -8.86
CA VAL A 200 2.67 1.84 -8.71
C VAL A 200 2.88 1.34 -7.27
N GLY A 201 3.84 0.44 -7.07
CA GLY A 201 4.18 -0.13 -5.76
C GLY A 201 4.58 -1.59 -5.86
N VAL A 202 5.16 -2.17 -4.79
CA VAL A 202 5.61 -3.56 -4.81
C VAL A 202 4.45 -4.56 -4.82
N ASN A 203 4.75 -5.84 -5.07
CA ASN A 203 3.72 -6.88 -5.02
C ASN A 203 3.22 -7.09 -3.58
N GLY A 204 1.91 -7.33 -3.42
CA GLY A 204 1.29 -7.61 -2.12
C GLY A 204 0.89 -6.40 -1.27
N VAL A 205 1.26 -5.16 -1.68
CA VAL A 205 0.88 -3.94 -0.94
C VAL A 205 -0.58 -3.53 -1.11
N GLY A 206 -1.36 -4.20 -1.97
CA GLY A 206 -2.78 -3.88 -2.18
C GLY A 206 -3.07 -2.98 -3.38
N LYS A 207 -2.19 -2.91 -4.41
CA LYS A 207 -2.44 -2.14 -5.64
C LYS A 207 -3.79 -2.48 -6.28
N THR A 208 -3.98 -3.74 -6.66
CA THR A 208 -5.19 -4.20 -7.36
C THR A 208 -6.46 -3.95 -6.53
N THR A 209 -6.40 -4.17 -5.22
CA THR A 209 -7.49 -3.85 -4.29
C THR A 209 -7.79 -2.36 -4.25
N SER A 210 -6.76 -1.51 -4.20
CA SER A 210 -6.91 -0.05 -4.22
C SER A 210 -7.51 0.43 -5.54
N ILE A 211 -7.05 -0.11 -6.67
CA ILE A 211 -7.60 0.16 -8.02
C ILE A 211 -9.11 -0.12 -8.05
N GLY A 212 -9.53 -1.31 -7.60
CA GLY A 212 -10.96 -1.67 -7.57
C GLY A 212 -11.80 -0.74 -6.69
N LYS A 213 -11.30 -0.37 -5.51
CA LYS A 213 -11.98 0.54 -4.58
C LYS A 213 -12.06 1.98 -5.13
N ILE A 214 -10.98 2.50 -5.74
CA ILE A 214 -10.96 3.82 -6.39
C ILE A 214 -11.91 3.82 -7.59
N ALA A 215 -11.88 2.78 -8.43
CA ALA A 215 -12.76 2.66 -9.58
C ALA A 215 -14.24 2.69 -9.17
N LYS A 216 -14.61 1.97 -8.11
CA LYS A 216 -15.96 2.01 -7.55
C LYS A 216 -16.34 3.42 -7.08
N LYS A 217 -15.50 4.06 -6.30
CA LYS A 217 -15.73 5.41 -5.76
C LYS A 217 -15.93 6.44 -6.87
N LEU A 218 -15.10 6.40 -7.91
CA LEU A 218 -15.21 7.29 -9.05
C LEU A 218 -16.48 7.01 -9.86
N LYS A 219 -16.82 5.75 -10.09
CA LYS A 219 -18.07 5.38 -10.75
C LYS A 219 -19.28 5.84 -9.97
N ASP A 220 -19.30 5.67 -8.64
CA ASP A 220 -20.41 6.12 -7.79
C ASP A 220 -20.55 7.65 -7.73
N SER A 221 -19.46 8.39 -8.04
CA SER A 221 -19.50 9.83 -8.24
C SER A 221 -19.97 10.26 -9.65
N GLY A 222 -20.35 9.29 -10.50
CA GLY A 222 -20.89 9.54 -11.83
C GLY A 222 -19.85 9.59 -12.97
N LYS A 223 -18.56 9.28 -12.68
CA LYS A 223 -17.51 9.24 -13.70
C LYS A 223 -17.57 7.94 -14.51
N LYS A 224 -17.27 8.01 -15.80
CA LYS A 224 -17.04 6.85 -16.66
C LYS A 224 -15.60 6.38 -16.48
N VAL A 225 -15.42 5.20 -15.89
CA VAL A 225 -14.11 4.67 -15.50
C VAL A 225 -13.76 3.43 -16.30
N ILE A 226 -12.49 3.31 -16.70
CA ILE A 226 -11.92 2.11 -17.33
C ILE A 226 -10.63 1.72 -16.59
N ILE A 227 -10.32 0.42 -16.53
CA ILE A 227 -9.11 -0.10 -15.88
C ILE A 227 -8.24 -0.80 -16.91
N GLY A 228 -6.92 -0.57 -16.88
CA GLY A 228 -5.92 -1.30 -17.65
C GLY A 228 -5.15 -2.28 -16.74
N ALA A 229 -5.20 -3.57 -17.07
CA ALA A 229 -4.51 -4.63 -16.32
C ALA A 229 -3.05 -4.77 -16.79
N GLY A 230 -2.17 -3.86 -16.36
CA GLY A 230 -0.77 -3.79 -16.80
C GLY A 230 0.19 -4.74 -16.06
N ASP A 231 -0.18 -5.39 -14.94
CA ASP A 231 0.62 -6.49 -14.35
C ASP A 231 0.44 -7.78 -15.14
N THR A 232 0.94 -7.80 -16.37
CA THR A 232 0.78 -8.91 -17.33
C THR A 232 1.61 -10.14 -16.99
N PHE A 233 2.60 -10.01 -16.13
CA PHE A 233 3.50 -11.10 -15.73
C PHE A 233 2.87 -12.06 -14.71
N ARG A 234 1.78 -11.66 -14.07
CA ARG A 234 1.08 -12.45 -13.06
C ARG A 234 -0.34 -12.76 -13.53
N ALA A 235 -0.56 -14.02 -13.96
CA ALA A 235 -1.89 -14.45 -14.40
C ALA A 235 -2.97 -14.14 -13.33
N ALA A 236 -2.70 -14.46 -12.07
CA ALA A 236 -3.60 -14.16 -10.95
C ALA A 236 -3.85 -12.64 -10.74
N ALA A 237 -2.92 -11.76 -11.14
CA ALA A 237 -3.14 -10.31 -11.04
C ALA A 237 -4.16 -9.85 -12.09
N ILE A 238 -4.05 -10.37 -13.33
CA ILE A 238 -5.03 -10.08 -14.40
C ILE A 238 -6.43 -10.53 -13.97
N GLU A 239 -6.55 -11.76 -13.45
CA GLU A 239 -7.82 -12.30 -12.95
C GLU A 239 -8.40 -11.48 -11.79
N GLN A 240 -7.55 -11.01 -10.86
CA GLN A 240 -7.98 -10.13 -9.78
C GLN A 240 -8.54 -8.79 -10.28
N VAL A 241 -7.87 -8.16 -11.26
CA VAL A 241 -8.37 -6.91 -11.87
C VAL A 241 -9.71 -7.14 -12.55
N GLU A 242 -9.89 -8.27 -13.27
CA GLU A 242 -11.15 -8.62 -13.89
C GLU A 242 -12.27 -8.84 -12.89
N GLU A 243 -11.98 -9.52 -11.79
CA GLU A 243 -12.96 -9.74 -10.73
C GLU A 243 -13.40 -8.41 -10.11
N TRP A 244 -12.46 -7.49 -9.88
CA TRP A 244 -12.80 -6.13 -9.47
C TRP A 244 -13.63 -5.40 -10.51
N GLY A 245 -13.32 -5.54 -11.81
CA GLY A 245 -14.11 -4.98 -12.90
C GLY A 245 -15.56 -5.48 -12.88
N LYS A 246 -15.77 -6.80 -12.76
CA LYS A 246 -17.10 -7.41 -12.63
C LYS A 246 -17.84 -6.91 -11.39
N ARG A 247 -17.17 -6.92 -10.23
CA ARG A 247 -17.75 -6.54 -8.94
C ARG A 247 -18.15 -5.06 -8.88
N THR A 248 -17.39 -4.19 -9.53
CA THR A 248 -17.67 -2.74 -9.58
C THR A 248 -18.47 -2.33 -10.81
N GLY A 249 -18.61 -3.22 -11.78
CA GLY A 249 -19.22 -2.96 -13.09
C GLY A 249 -18.39 -1.97 -13.91
N VAL A 250 -17.06 -1.95 -13.75
CA VAL A 250 -16.11 -1.13 -14.50
C VAL A 250 -15.44 -1.98 -15.57
N GLU A 251 -15.30 -1.42 -16.77
CA GLU A 251 -14.66 -2.11 -17.90
C GLU A 251 -13.16 -2.28 -17.65
N VAL A 252 -12.62 -3.45 -18.02
CA VAL A 252 -11.21 -3.79 -17.87
C VAL A 252 -10.62 -4.12 -19.24
N ILE A 253 -9.55 -3.43 -19.62
CA ILE A 253 -8.71 -3.78 -20.77
C ILE A 253 -7.57 -4.66 -20.28
N LYS A 254 -7.41 -5.81 -20.91
CA LYS A 254 -6.37 -6.79 -20.65
C LYS A 254 -5.83 -7.39 -21.92
N GLN A 255 -4.67 -7.99 -21.84
CA GLN A 255 -4.11 -8.86 -22.87
C GLN A 255 -3.72 -10.22 -22.26
N ALA A 256 -3.20 -11.13 -23.08
CA ALA A 256 -2.75 -12.43 -22.61
C ALA A 256 -1.62 -12.30 -21.59
N HIS A 257 -1.51 -13.29 -20.70
CA HIS A 257 -0.39 -13.41 -19.78
C HIS A 257 0.95 -13.33 -20.52
N GLY A 258 1.89 -12.52 -20.00
CA GLY A 258 3.21 -12.31 -20.61
C GLY A 258 3.24 -11.28 -21.75
N SER A 259 2.11 -10.64 -22.09
CA SER A 259 2.09 -9.52 -23.03
C SER A 259 2.88 -8.32 -22.51
N ASP A 260 3.28 -7.42 -23.40
CA ASP A 260 3.96 -6.17 -23.02
C ASP A 260 3.03 -5.27 -22.19
N PRO A 261 3.37 -4.94 -20.93
CA PRO A 261 2.58 -4.02 -20.10
C PRO A 261 2.26 -2.70 -20.81
N ALA A 262 3.22 -2.16 -21.52
CA ALA A 262 3.08 -0.91 -22.24
C ALA A 262 2.03 -0.96 -23.36
N ALA A 263 1.83 -2.13 -23.99
CA ALA A 263 0.77 -2.32 -24.98
C ALA A 263 -0.62 -2.30 -24.35
N VAL A 264 -0.79 -2.92 -23.17
CA VAL A 264 -2.06 -2.86 -22.41
C VAL A 264 -2.39 -1.42 -22.02
N ILE A 265 -1.40 -0.67 -21.54
CA ILE A 265 -1.57 0.74 -21.18
C ILE A 265 -1.95 1.58 -22.40
N PHE A 266 -1.27 1.39 -23.53
CA PHE A 266 -1.59 2.06 -24.79
C PHE A 266 -3.04 1.80 -25.23
N ASP A 267 -3.45 0.53 -25.26
CA ASP A 267 -4.81 0.14 -25.65
C ASP A 267 -5.86 0.72 -24.71
N THR A 268 -5.57 0.74 -23.40
CA THR A 268 -6.46 1.30 -22.38
C THR A 268 -6.67 2.80 -22.59
N VAL A 269 -5.59 3.57 -22.72
CA VAL A 269 -5.66 5.04 -22.89
C VAL A 269 -6.31 5.40 -24.23
N LYS A 270 -5.98 4.68 -25.30
CA LYS A 270 -6.59 4.86 -26.61
C LYS A 270 -8.10 4.56 -26.59
N THR A 271 -8.50 3.46 -25.97
CA THR A 271 -9.90 3.09 -25.80
C THR A 271 -10.65 4.12 -24.97
N ALA A 272 -10.06 4.54 -23.85
CA ALA A 272 -10.62 5.56 -22.97
C ALA A 272 -10.92 6.87 -23.72
N LYS A 273 -9.94 7.35 -24.49
CA LYS A 273 -10.05 8.56 -25.29
C LYS A 273 -11.13 8.44 -26.38
N ASN A 274 -11.13 7.34 -27.14
CA ASN A 274 -12.03 7.15 -28.26
C ASN A 274 -13.50 6.97 -27.82
N ARG A 275 -13.72 6.41 -26.64
CA ARG A 275 -15.07 6.10 -26.12
C ARG A 275 -15.56 7.10 -25.06
N GLY A 276 -14.79 8.18 -24.80
CA GLY A 276 -15.19 9.27 -23.92
C GLY A 276 -15.31 8.83 -22.46
N PHE A 277 -14.31 8.10 -21.96
CA PHE A 277 -14.17 7.85 -20.51
C PHE A 277 -13.60 9.07 -19.82
N ASP A 278 -14.00 9.29 -18.57
CA ASP A 278 -13.50 10.39 -17.72
C ASP A 278 -12.19 10.02 -17.03
N VAL A 279 -12.03 8.74 -16.66
CA VAL A 279 -10.86 8.27 -15.90
C VAL A 279 -10.38 6.91 -16.39
N ALA A 280 -9.08 6.80 -16.65
CA ALA A 280 -8.37 5.53 -16.89
C ALA A 280 -7.48 5.22 -15.68
N ILE A 281 -7.66 4.07 -15.03
CA ILE A 281 -6.83 3.59 -13.92
C ILE A 281 -5.93 2.48 -14.45
N LEU A 282 -4.62 2.64 -14.30
CA LEU A 282 -3.61 1.78 -14.89
C LEU A 282 -2.89 1.00 -13.79
N ASP A 283 -3.03 -0.33 -13.78
CA ASP A 283 -2.26 -1.22 -12.91
C ASP A 283 -0.85 -1.44 -13.47
N THR A 284 0.13 -1.69 -12.60
CA THR A 284 1.51 -1.99 -12.99
C THR A 284 2.08 -3.16 -12.24
N ALA A 285 3.09 -3.80 -12.79
CA ALA A 285 3.91 -4.77 -12.07
C ALA A 285 4.62 -4.12 -10.87
N GLY A 286 4.97 -4.92 -9.85
CA GLY A 286 5.63 -4.46 -8.63
C GLY A 286 6.91 -5.23 -8.31
N ARG A 287 7.75 -5.53 -9.32
CA ARG A 287 8.95 -6.37 -9.19
C ARG A 287 10.17 -5.57 -8.76
N LEU A 288 10.22 -5.11 -7.50
CA LEU A 288 11.30 -4.26 -7.02
C LEU A 288 12.68 -4.97 -6.97
N HIS A 289 12.71 -6.30 -6.86
CA HIS A 289 13.95 -7.09 -6.87
C HIS A 289 14.75 -6.94 -8.18
N ASN A 290 14.10 -6.55 -9.28
CA ASN A 290 14.76 -6.17 -10.52
C ASN A 290 14.52 -4.69 -10.84
N LYS A 291 15.17 -3.81 -10.06
CA LYS A 291 15.03 -2.34 -10.16
C LYS A 291 15.23 -1.84 -11.60
N ARG A 292 16.23 -2.39 -12.35
CA ARG A 292 16.53 -1.92 -13.71
C ARG A 292 15.41 -2.20 -14.70
N ASP A 293 14.79 -3.38 -14.63
CA ASP A 293 13.72 -3.74 -15.56
C ASP A 293 12.45 -2.98 -15.22
N LEU A 294 12.16 -2.82 -13.92
CA LEU A 294 11.05 -2.00 -13.45
C LEU A 294 11.19 -0.54 -13.90
N MET A 295 12.39 0.04 -13.80
CA MET A 295 12.66 1.40 -14.29
C MET A 295 12.35 1.53 -15.78
N LYS A 296 12.88 0.64 -16.62
CA LYS A 296 12.65 0.65 -18.06
C LYS A 296 11.17 0.49 -18.42
N GLU A 297 10.47 -0.38 -17.69
CA GLU A 297 9.03 -0.60 -17.89
C GLU A 297 8.24 0.66 -17.55
N LEU A 298 8.47 1.26 -16.39
CA LEU A 298 7.78 2.48 -15.95
C LEU A 298 8.14 3.69 -16.81
N GLU A 299 9.39 3.84 -17.25
CA GLU A 299 9.79 4.88 -18.21
C GLU A 299 9.04 4.73 -19.55
N LYS A 300 8.93 3.49 -20.07
CA LYS A 300 8.17 3.20 -21.29
C LYS A 300 6.68 3.51 -21.12
N ILE A 301 6.10 3.13 -19.99
CA ILE A 301 4.69 3.43 -19.66
C ILE A 301 4.48 4.93 -19.58
N ASN A 302 5.32 5.67 -18.85
CA ASN A 302 5.23 7.13 -18.74
C ASN A 302 5.31 7.82 -20.11
N LYS A 303 6.21 7.36 -20.98
CA LYS A 303 6.33 7.88 -22.34
C LYS A 303 5.03 7.69 -23.11
N ILE A 304 4.46 6.48 -23.09
CA ILE A 304 3.20 6.17 -23.77
C ILE A 304 2.05 7.02 -23.21
N ILE A 305 1.95 7.17 -21.90
CA ILE A 305 0.91 8.01 -21.30
C ILE A 305 1.02 9.44 -21.82
N ARG A 306 2.22 10.05 -21.79
CA ARG A 306 2.47 11.42 -22.27
C ARG A 306 2.14 11.57 -23.77
N GLU A 307 2.55 10.63 -24.60
CA GLU A 307 2.27 10.64 -26.05
C GLU A 307 0.77 10.52 -26.36
N GLN A 308 0.02 9.73 -25.57
CA GLN A 308 -1.41 9.51 -25.81
C GLN A 308 -2.31 10.56 -25.15
N SER A 309 -1.95 11.06 -23.96
CA SER A 309 -2.73 12.06 -23.23
C SER A 309 -2.50 13.49 -23.73
N GLY A 310 -1.42 13.73 -24.48
CA GLY A 310 -0.97 15.07 -24.83
C GLY A 310 -0.36 15.79 -23.62
N GLU A 311 -0.64 17.10 -23.49
CA GLU A 311 -0.16 17.93 -22.36
C GLU A 311 -0.99 17.73 -21.06
N THR A 312 -1.85 16.72 -21.02
CA THR A 312 -2.67 16.48 -19.81
C THR A 312 -1.81 15.87 -18.74
N ASP A 313 -1.74 16.52 -17.58
CA ASP A 313 -1.09 15.97 -16.40
C ASP A 313 -1.83 14.70 -15.96
N PHE A 314 -1.06 13.69 -15.54
CA PHE A 314 -1.61 12.47 -14.97
C PHE A 314 -1.11 12.27 -13.55
N GLU A 315 -1.86 11.52 -12.75
CA GLU A 315 -1.45 11.21 -11.39
C GLU A 315 -0.76 9.85 -11.33
N THR A 316 0.40 9.83 -10.66
CA THR A 316 1.13 8.60 -10.30
C THR A 316 1.02 8.40 -8.80
N LEU A 317 0.29 7.35 -8.39
CA LEU A 317 0.01 7.05 -6.99
C LEU A 317 0.81 5.84 -6.54
N LEU A 318 1.65 6.03 -5.53
CA LEU A 318 2.42 4.96 -4.91
C LEU A 318 1.58 4.29 -3.81
N VAL A 319 1.41 2.97 -3.91
CA VAL A 319 0.74 2.17 -2.87
C VAL A 319 1.78 1.58 -1.94
N ILE A 320 1.61 1.84 -0.64
CA ILE A 320 2.49 1.36 0.43
C ILE A 320 1.65 0.62 1.47
N ASP A 321 2.15 -0.52 1.91
CA ASP A 321 1.60 -1.29 3.03
C ASP A 321 2.14 -0.70 4.34
N SER A 322 1.26 -0.12 5.16
CA SER A 322 1.64 0.54 6.43
C SER A 322 2.20 -0.43 7.48
N THR A 323 2.01 -1.74 7.31
CA THR A 323 2.55 -2.75 8.24
C THR A 323 4.04 -3.04 8.01
N THR A 324 4.61 -2.59 6.89
CA THR A 324 6.01 -2.87 6.51
C THR A 324 7.04 -1.97 7.21
N GLY A 325 6.60 -0.91 7.89
CA GLY A 325 7.50 -0.01 8.64
C GLY A 325 8.60 0.59 7.75
N GLN A 326 9.84 0.62 8.23
CA GLN A 326 10.99 1.22 7.52
C GLN A 326 11.25 0.61 6.14
N ASN A 327 10.89 -0.66 5.91
CA ASN A 327 10.98 -1.27 4.59
C ASN A 327 10.04 -0.59 3.58
N GLY A 328 8.88 -0.13 4.04
CA GLY A 328 7.94 0.65 3.21
C GLY A 328 8.52 2.00 2.81
N LEU A 329 9.23 2.67 3.72
CA LEU A 329 9.93 3.91 3.44
C LEU A 329 11.03 3.73 2.38
N GLU A 330 11.82 2.67 2.48
CA GLU A 330 12.87 2.38 1.49
C GLU A 330 12.28 2.07 0.10
N GLN A 331 11.18 1.33 0.05
CA GLN A 331 10.43 1.14 -1.21
C GLN A 331 9.96 2.48 -1.78
N ALA A 332 9.43 3.36 -0.94
CA ALA A 332 8.96 4.67 -1.34
C ALA A 332 10.07 5.54 -1.96
N ARG A 333 11.26 5.52 -1.38
CA ARG A 333 12.46 6.19 -1.93
C ARG A 333 12.78 5.71 -3.34
N ILE A 334 12.84 4.38 -3.50
CA ILE A 334 13.18 3.77 -4.79
C ILE A 334 12.16 4.15 -5.87
N PHE A 335 10.85 4.11 -5.55
CA PHE A 335 9.83 4.52 -6.53
C PHE A 335 9.89 6.01 -6.84
N ASN A 336 10.18 6.87 -5.86
CA ASN A 336 10.29 8.32 -6.07
C ASN A 336 11.49 8.71 -6.96
N GLU A 337 12.54 7.87 -6.99
CA GLU A 337 13.66 8.02 -7.92
C GLU A 337 13.29 7.61 -9.36
N ILE A 338 12.33 6.69 -9.52
CA ILE A 338 11.99 6.09 -10.82
C ILE A 338 10.90 6.87 -11.55
N VAL A 339 9.89 7.33 -10.79
CA VAL A 339 8.70 7.99 -11.34
C VAL A 339 8.38 9.27 -10.58
N ASP A 340 7.79 10.23 -11.27
CA ASP A 340 7.30 11.46 -10.63
C ASP A 340 5.98 11.16 -9.90
N LEU A 341 6.09 10.88 -8.61
CA LEU A 341 4.94 10.58 -7.75
C LEU A 341 4.12 11.86 -7.52
N THR A 342 2.81 11.74 -7.60
CA THR A 342 1.87 12.85 -7.29
C THR A 342 1.12 12.64 -5.98
N GLY A 343 1.13 11.41 -5.44
CA GLY A 343 0.47 11.09 -4.18
C GLY A 343 0.72 9.66 -3.73
N ILE A 344 0.26 9.38 -2.52
CA ILE A 344 0.49 8.13 -1.80
C ILE A 344 -0.85 7.53 -1.40
N ILE A 345 -0.94 6.20 -1.47
CA ILE A 345 -2.03 5.39 -0.93
C ILE A 345 -1.43 4.50 0.16
N LEU A 346 -1.86 4.69 1.40
CA LEU A 346 -1.48 3.82 2.51
C LEU A 346 -2.54 2.73 2.69
N THR A 347 -2.13 1.46 2.67
CA THR A 347 -3.02 0.32 2.84
C THR A 347 -2.77 -0.40 4.17
N LYS A 348 -3.71 -1.28 4.56
CA LYS A 348 -3.63 -2.15 5.75
C LYS A 348 -3.40 -1.38 7.05
N PHE A 349 -3.91 -0.17 7.13
CA PHE A 349 -3.72 0.67 8.31
C PHE A 349 -4.46 0.13 9.54
N ASP A 350 -5.52 -0.66 9.32
CA ASP A 350 -6.27 -1.42 10.33
C ASP A 350 -5.46 -2.57 10.95
N GLY A 351 -4.44 -3.06 10.25
CA GLY A 351 -3.54 -4.14 10.72
C GLY A 351 -2.30 -3.65 11.47
N THR A 352 -2.04 -2.35 11.56
CA THR A 352 -0.86 -1.83 12.24
C THR A 352 -1.19 -1.23 13.61
N ALA A 353 -0.45 -1.66 14.63
CA ALA A 353 -0.50 -1.05 15.95
C ALA A 353 0.39 0.21 16.04
N LYS A 354 1.21 0.46 15.02
CA LYS A 354 2.27 1.47 15.06
C LYS A 354 1.86 2.76 14.37
N GLY A 355 1.43 2.72 13.10
CA GLY A 355 0.88 3.86 12.36
C GLY A 355 1.83 5.04 12.09
N GLY A 356 2.98 5.09 12.75
CA GLY A 356 3.93 6.20 12.67
C GLY A 356 4.67 6.33 11.35
N ILE A 357 4.68 5.29 10.53
CA ILE A 357 5.35 5.28 9.22
C ILE A 357 4.85 6.37 8.26
N ILE A 358 3.64 6.88 8.47
CA ILE A 358 3.05 7.95 7.68
C ILE A 358 3.90 9.22 7.71
N PHE A 359 4.47 9.57 8.86
CA PHE A 359 5.22 10.82 9.07
C PHE A 359 6.53 10.82 8.27
N PRO A 360 7.45 9.84 8.42
CA PRO A 360 8.68 9.82 7.65
C PRO A 360 8.45 9.67 6.13
N ILE A 361 7.42 8.92 5.69
CA ILE A 361 7.07 8.83 4.27
C ILE A 361 6.69 10.20 3.72
N THR A 362 5.82 10.94 4.42
CA THR A 362 5.33 12.25 3.96
C THR A 362 6.46 13.28 3.94
N GLU A 363 7.30 13.31 4.97
CA GLU A 363 8.41 14.23 5.06
C GLU A 363 9.47 13.98 3.99
N GLU A 364 9.80 12.74 3.74
CA GLU A 364 10.86 12.38 2.81
C GLU A 364 10.44 12.53 1.35
N LEU A 365 9.26 12.01 1.01
CA LEU A 365 8.76 12.09 -0.36
C LEU A 365 8.22 13.47 -0.71
N LYS A 366 7.84 14.28 0.27
CA LYS A 366 7.17 15.57 0.09
C LYS A 366 5.95 15.47 -0.83
N LYS A 367 5.23 14.35 -0.74
CA LYS A 367 4.03 14.05 -1.53
C LYS A 367 2.82 13.85 -0.60
N PRO A 368 1.62 14.27 -1.02
CA PRO A 368 0.42 14.12 -0.20
C PRO A 368 -0.04 12.66 -0.12
N ILE A 369 -0.60 12.29 1.01
CA ILE A 369 -1.37 11.07 1.12
C ILE A 369 -2.77 11.36 0.58
N LYS A 370 -3.19 10.57 -0.41
CA LYS A 370 -4.50 10.73 -1.04
C LYS A 370 -5.54 9.79 -0.47
N PHE A 371 -5.13 8.57 -0.16
CA PHE A 371 -6.03 7.57 0.38
C PHE A 371 -5.39 6.77 1.51
N ILE A 372 -6.26 6.31 2.42
CA ILE A 372 -5.92 5.39 3.50
C ILE A 372 -6.86 4.17 3.45
N GLY A 373 -6.30 2.96 3.44
CA GLY A 373 -7.02 1.69 3.51
C GLY A 373 -7.11 1.22 4.95
N VAL A 374 -8.33 1.08 5.44
CA VAL A 374 -8.66 0.74 6.83
C VAL A 374 -9.53 -0.51 6.94
N GLY A 375 -9.31 -1.47 6.06
CA GLY A 375 -10.02 -2.75 6.02
C GLY A 375 -10.20 -3.31 4.61
N GLU A 376 -10.81 -4.49 4.52
CA GLU A 376 -10.99 -5.25 3.29
C GLU A 376 -12.24 -4.85 2.49
N GLY A 377 -13.22 -4.22 3.12
CA GLY A 377 -14.46 -3.81 2.46
C GLY A 377 -14.24 -2.80 1.34
N ILE A 378 -15.17 -2.72 0.40
CA ILE A 378 -15.09 -1.82 -0.76
C ILE A 378 -15.07 -0.35 -0.33
N GLU A 379 -15.71 -0.02 0.78
CA GLU A 379 -15.79 1.33 1.35
C GLU A 379 -14.60 1.63 2.31
N ASP A 380 -13.70 0.68 2.52
CA ASP A 380 -12.60 0.81 3.48
C ASP A 380 -11.36 1.49 2.89
N LEU A 381 -11.44 2.05 1.69
CA LEU A 381 -10.47 3.00 1.15
C LEU A 381 -11.05 4.41 1.24
N ARG A 382 -10.48 5.24 2.12
CA ARG A 382 -10.96 6.60 2.38
C ARG A 382 -10.02 7.64 1.79
N GLU A 383 -10.56 8.77 1.41
CA GLU A 383 -9.76 9.97 1.17
C GLU A 383 -9.09 10.36 2.48
N PHE A 384 -7.84 10.78 2.39
CA PHE A 384 -7.08 11.15 3.57
C PHE A 384 -7.47 12.57 4.03
N ASP A 385 -7.81 12.67 5.30
CA ASP A 385 -8.02 13.94 6.01
C ASP A 385 -7.04 13.99 7.18
N THR A 386 -6.12 14.94 7.15
CA THR A 386 -5.06 15.09 8.15
C THR A 386 -5.64 15.31 9.56
N LYS A 387 -6.70 16.10 9.65
CA LYS A 387 -7.31 16.43 10.95
C LYS A 387 -8.03 15.22 11.53
N GLU A 388 -8.91 14.57 10.74
CA GLU A 388 -9.62 13.36 11.16
C GLU A 388 -8.63 12.25 11.54
N PHE A 389 -7.55 12.11 10.76
CA PHE A 389 -6.52 11.12 11.00
C PHE A 389 -5.78 11.34 12.32
N VAL A 390 -5.26 12.54 12.55
CA VAL A 390 -4.52 12.87 13.79
C VAL A 390 -5.46 12.77 15.00
N GLU A 391 -6.68 13.29 14.91
CA GLU A 391 -7.67 13.13 15.99
C GLU A 391 -7.95 11.65 16.28
N ALA A 392 -8.16 10.83 15.25
CA ALA A 392 -8.43 9.40 15.43
C ALA A 392 -7.25 8.62 16.04
N MET A 393 -6.01 9.07 15.81
CA MET A 393 -4.81 8.45 16.38
C MET A 393 -4.59 8.82 17.86
N PHE A 394 -4.94 10.04 18.25
CA PHE A 394 -4.69 10.55 19.60
C PHE A 394 -5.86 10.35 20.58
N ASP A 395 -7.07 10.10 20.09
CA ASP A 395 -8.28 9.87 20.91
C ASP A 395 -8.46 8.39 21.30
#